data_759bbc28f7b554f7a87de9b01a5a9fb7
#
_entry.id   759bbc28f7b554f7a87de9b01a5a9fb7
#
_cell.length_a   1.000
_cell.length_b   1.000
_cell.length_c   1.000
_cell.angle_alpha   90.00
_cell.angle_beta   90.00
_cell.angle_gamma   90.00
#
_symmetry.space_group_name_H-M   'P 1'
#
loop_
_entity.id
_entity.type
_entity.pdbx_description
1 polymer ?
#
loop_
_entity_poly.entity_id
_entity_poly.type
_entity_poly.pdbx_seq_one_letter_code
_entity_poly.pdbx_strand_id
1 'polypeptide(L)'
;HFKDKEALFLALIEDVYHYTLDFMDNAEPYDKVGIREAIERDSVEASYMQAMTYINYMYDHLEEFQLLLKCSKGSRVENFIEEITNQYAKQNSEFVKAAYEAGYTKYLPSDIEIHILTHGYITALCECILHDVPYEKAEDYVKNIIKFQHYGWYGVLGLPFK
;
A
#
# COMPACT_ATOMS: atom_id res chain seq x y z
N HIS A 1 25.78 -2.54 -22.17
CA HIS A 1 25.22 -3.65 -22.96
C HIS A 1 24.47 -4.59 -22.04
N PHE A 2 23.16 -4.72 -22.25
CA PHE A 2 22.33 -5.65 -21.47
C PHE A 2 22.50 -7.08 -22.01
N LYS A 3 22.48 -8.06 -21.10
CA LYS A 3 22.68 -9.48 -21.42
C LYS A 3 21.53 -10.03 -22.27
N ASP A 4 20.30 -9.62 -21.95
CA ASP A 4 19.06 -10.03 -22.59
C ASP A 4 17.95 -8.99 -22.39
N LYS A 5 16.76 -9.29 -22.91
CA LYS A 5 15.59 -8.39 -22.81
C LYS A 5 15.11 -8.21 -21.37
N GLU A 6 15.21 -9.25 -20.54
CA GLU A 6 14.81 -9.19 -19.13
C GLU A 6 15.76 -8.27 -18.36
N ALA A 7 17.08 -8.35 -18.59
CA ALA A 7 18.05 -7.45 -17.97
C ALA A 7 17.79 -5.99 -18.33
N LEU A 8 17.41 -5.69 -19.57
CA LEU A 8 17.02 -4.35 -19.99
C LEU A 8 15.72 -3.91 -19.28
N PHE A 9 14.69 -4.77 -19.27
CA PHE A 9 13.42 -4.49 -18.63
C PHE A 9 13.60 -4.16 -17.14
N LEU A 10 14.35 -5.02 -16.43
CA LEU A 10 14.61 -4.84 -15.00
C LEU A 10 15.37 -3.54 -14.71
N ALA A 11 16.32 -3.17 -15.54
CA ALA A 11 17.06 -1.91 -15.39
C ALA A 11 16.17 -0.67 -15.60
N LEU A 12 15.10 -0.77 -16.41
CA LEU A 12 14.17 0.32 -16.62
C LEU A 12 13.21 0.55 -15.44
N ILE A 13 12.93 -0.50 -14.66
CA ILE A 13 11.96 -0.45 -13.56
C ILE A 13 12.62 -0.50 -12.18
N GLU A 14 13.96 -0.62 -12.10
CA GLU A 14 14.70 -0.87 -10.87
C GLU A 14 14.40 0.20 -9.80
N ASP A 15 14.43 1.46 -10.18
CA ASP A 15 14.24 2.57 -9.25
C ASP A 15 12.82 2.58 -8.67
N VAL A 16 11.78 2.42 -9.50
CA VAL A 16 10.39 2.40 -9.02
C VAL A 16 10.06 1.15 -8.22
N TYR A 17 10.65 0.01 -8.56
CA TYR A 17 10.52 -1.23 -7.81
C TYR A 17 11.08 -1.07 -6.39
N HIS A 18 12.34 -0.63 -6.27
CA HIS A 18 12.98 -0.45 -4.97
C HIS A 18 12.33 0.68 -4.15
N TYR A 19 12.00 1.80 -4.78
CA TYR A 19 11.27 2.87 -4.10
C TYR A 19 9.97 2.36 -3.47
N THR A 20 9.20 1.54 -4.20
CA THR A 20 7.94 1.01 -3.67
C THR A 20 8.15 0.11 -2.47
N LEU A 21 9.11 -0.82 -2.53
CA LEU A 21 9.44 -1.67 -1.39
C LEU A 21 9.87 -0.84 -0.18
N ASP A 22 10.75 0.13 -0.38
CA ASP A 22 11.22 1.02 0.68
C ASP A 22 10.09 1.89 1.26
N PHE A 23 9.18 2.38 0.40
CA PHE A 23 8.02 3.15 0.83
C PHE A 23 7.09 2.34 1.71
N MET A 24 6.84 1.07 1.35
CA MET A 24 6.01 0.18 2.15
C MET A 24 6.68 -0.24 3.47
N ASP A 25 8.02 -0.31 3.51
CA ASP A 25 8.77 -0.65 4.73
C ASP A 25 8.88 0.53 5.71
N ASN A 26 8.90 1.76 5.19
CA ASN A 26 9.08 2.97 5.98
C ASN A 26 7.77 3.59 6.50
N ALA A 27 6.63 2.92 6.40
CA ALA A 27 5.47 3.26 7.19
C ALA A 27 5.89 3.24 8.66
N GLU A 28 5.79 4.40 9.37
CA GLU A 28 6.36 4.53 10.74
C GLU A 28 5.93 3.37 11.63
N PRO A 29 6.87 2.51 12.06
CA PRO A 29 6.51 1.37 12.88
C PRO A 29 5.90 1.88 14.19
N TYR A 30 4.73 1.34 14.56
CA TYR A 30 4.07 1.66 15.84
C TYR A 30 4.95 1.39 17.07
N ASP A 31 5.97 0.56 16.95
CA ASP A 31 6.94 0.24 18.00
C ASP A 31 7.79 1.45 18.41
N LYS A 32 7.98 2.43 17.53
CA LYS A 32 8.71 3.67 17.83
C LYS A 32 7.90 4.68 18.65
N VAL A 33 6.59 4.73 18.44
CA VAL A 33 5.69 5.70 19.09
C VAL A 33 4.74 5.04 20.10
N GLY A 34 4.63 3.72 20.08
CA GLY A 34 3.67 2.97 20.86
C GLY A 34 2.28 2.92 20.22
N ILE A 35 1.56 1.82 20.47
CA ILE A 35 0.28 1.53 19.82
C ILE A 35 -0.79 2.59 20.07
N ARG A 36 -0.81 3.17 21.26
CA ARG A 36 -1.78 4.23 21.61
C ARG A 36 -1.58 5.46 20.72
N GLU A 37 -0.36 5.94 20.64
CA GLU A 37 -0.02 7.14 19.86
C GLU A 37 -0.23 6.88 18.36
N ALA A 38 0.09 5.68 17.88
CA ALA A 38 -0.19 5.28 16.50
C ALA A 38 -1.69 5.35 16.18
N ILE A 39 -2.57 4.80 17.05
CA ILE A 39 -4.02 4.89 16.89
C ILE A 39 -4.52 6.34 16.99
N GLU A 40 -3.94 7.15 17.88
CA GLU A 40 -4.31 8.56 18.03
C GLU A 40 -3.92 9.43 16.83
N ARG A 41 -2.80 9.10 16.16
CA ARG A 41 -2.33 9.78 14.95
C ARG A 41 -3.03 9.32 13.67
N ASP A 42 -3.55 8.08 13.64
CA ASP A 42 -4.22 7.55 12.47
C ASP A 42 -5.51 8.32 12.20
N SER A 43 -5.66 8.77 10.97
CA SER A 43 -6.81 9.52 10.48
C SER A 43 -6.95 9.38 8.97
N VAL A 44 -8.15 9.63 8.44
CA VAL A 44 -8.38 9.69 6.99
C VAL A 44 -7.41 10.65 6.31
N GLU A 45 -7.13 11.81 6.93
CA GLU A 45 -6.23 12.80 6.37
C GLU A 45 -4.77 12.31 6.33
N ALA A 46 -4.29 11.72 7.42
CA ALA A 46 -2.93 11.17 7.49
C ALA A 46 -2.74 10.04 6.45
N SER A 47 -3.69 9.11 6.38
CA SER A 47 -3.67 8.02 5.40
C SER A 47 -3.75 8.54 3.95
N TYR A 48 -4.55 9.57 3.72
CA TYR A 48 -4.65 10.24 2.42
C TYR A 48 -3.33 10.90 2.01
N MET A 49 -2.70 11.65 2.91
CA MET A 49 -1.41 12.29 2.63
C MET A 49 -0.32 11.27 2.30
N GLN A 50 -0.27 10.17 3.05
CA GLN A 50 0.66 9.08 2.78
C GLN A 50 0.41 8.44 1.40
N ALA A 51 -0.85 8.11 1.11
CA ALA A 51 -1.22 7.53 -0.19
C ALA A 51 -0.89 8.48 -1.35
N MET A 52 -1.17 9.80 -1.21
CA MET A 52 -0.86 10.78 -2.24
C MET A 52 0.64 10.97 -2.46
N THR A 53 1.47 10.80 -1.44
CA THR A 53 2.94 10.78 -1.61
C THR A 53 3.35 9.68 -2.59
N TYR A 54 2.80 8.48 -2.43
CA TYR A 54 3.07 7.36 -3.32
C TYR A 54 2.46 7.57 -4.72
N ILE A 55 1.22 8.03 -4.80
CA ILE A 55 0.53 8.31 -6.06
C ILE A 55 1.27 9.38 -6.88
N ASN A 56 1.72 10.46 -6.25
CA ASN A 56 2.51 11.49 -6.93
C ASN A 56 3.79 10.90 -7.53
N TYR A 57 4.49 10.07 -6.78
CA TYR A 57 5.68 9.38 -7.27
C TYR A 57 5.35 8.45 -8.46
N MET A 58 4.23 7.72 -8.40
CA MET A 58 3.79 6.86 -9.51
C MET A 58 3.53 7.67 -10.79
N TYR A 59 2.95 8.86 -10.68
CA TYR A 59 2.69 9.72 -11.85
C TYR A 59 3.95 10.44 -12.34
N ASP A 60 4.88 10.80 -11.46
CA ASP A 60 6.19 11.35 -11.84
C ASP A 60 7.05 10.32 -12.58
N HIS A 61 6.79 9.01 -12.37
CA HIS A 61 7.47 7.87 -13.00
C HIS A 61 6.48 6.98 -13.76
N LEU A 62 5.53 7.60 -14.47
CA LEU A 62 4.39 6.91 -15.07
C LEU A 62 4.78 5.79 -16.04
N GLU A 63 5.78 6.03 -16.90
CA GLU A 63 6.23 5.06 -17.91
C GLU A 63 6.82 3.80 -17.25
N GLU A 64 7.64 3.99 -16.22
CA GLU A 64 8.27 2.90 -15.46
C GLU A 64 7.21 2.08 -14.69
N PHE A 65 6.23 2.75 -14.08
CA PHE A 65 5.13 2.04 -13.41
C PHE A 65 4.20 1.32 -14.41
N GLN A 66 3.96 1.89 -15.58
CA GLN A 66 3.23 1.18 -16.64
C GLN A 66 3.98 -0.07 -17.10
N LEU A 67 5.31 0.01 -17.27
CA LEU A 67 6.13 -1.16 -17.58
C LEU A 67 6.03 -2.21 -16.47
N LEU A 68 6.22 -1.81 -15.21
CA LEU A 68 6.18 -2.72 -14.06
C LEU A 68 4.81 -3.40 -13.91
N LEU A 69 3.71 -2.65 -14.00
CA LEU A 69 2.37 -3.17 -13.73
C LEU A 69 1.74 -3.89 -14.94
N LYS A 70 2.02 -3.43 -16.18
CA LYS A 70 1.38 -3.97 -17.39
C LYS A 70 2.25 -4.98 -18.16
N CYS A 71 3.58 -4.94 -17.99
CA CYS A 71 4.52 -5.68 -18.83
C CYS A 71 5.41 -6.68 -18.06
N SER A 72 5.22 -6.86 -16.76
CA SER A 72 6.07 -7.71 -15.90
C SER A 72 5.87 -9.22 -16.10
N LYS A 73 4.81 -9.63 -16.80
CA LYS A 73 4.47 -11.05 -16.99
C LYS A 73 5.63 -11.84 -17.62
N GLY A 74 6.00 -12.93 -16.96
CA GLY A 74 7.12 -13.80 -17.38
C GLY A 74 8.49 -13.31 -16.92
N SER A 75 8.58 -12.19 -16.19
CA SER A 75 9.80 -11.72 -15.53
C SER A 75 9.85 -12.13 -14.05
N ARG A 76 10.99 -11.92 -13.40
CA ARG A 76 11.14 -12.18 -11.96
C ARG A 76 10.28 -11.29 -11.07
N VAL A 77 9.72 -10.20 -11.59
CA VAL A 77 8.86 -9.24 -10.86
C VAL A 77 7.37 -9.35 -11.24
N GLU A 78 6.97 -10.44 -11.90
CA GLU A 78 5.57 -10.61 -12.33
C GLU A 78 4.56 -10.61 -11.17
N ASN A 79 5.00 -10.97 -9.97
CA ASN A 79 4.18 -11.01 -8.75
C ASN A 79 4.36 -9.76 -7.88
N PHE A 80 4.75 -8.63 -8.46
CA PHE A 80 5.07 -7.41 -7.73
C PHE A 80 3.95 -6.96 -6.78
N ILE A 81 2.69 -6.94 -7.23
CA ILE A 81 1.54 -6.56 -6.38
C ILE A 81 1.42 -7.51 -5.18
N GLU A 82 1.61 -8.80 -5.38
CA GLU A 82 1.58 -9.79 -4.29
C GLU A 82 2.73 -9.58 -3.31
N GLU A 83 3.93 -9.26 -3.81
CA GLU A 83 5.10 -9.01 -2.98
C GLU A 83 4.90 -7.82 -2.05
N ILE A 84 4.46 -6.67 -2.59
CA ILE A 84 4.17 -5.48 -1.77
C ILE A 84 2.96 -5.69 -0.85
N THR A 85 1.97 -6.48 -1.28
CA THR A 85 0.84 -6.86 -0.44
C THR A 85 1.31 -7.64 0.78
N ASN A 86 2.14 -8.66 0.60
CA ASN A 86 2.65 -9.50 1.69
C ASN A 86 3.47 -8.69 2.69
N GLN A 87 4.30 -7.76 2.20
CA GLN A 87 5.10 -6.88 3.03
C GLN A 87 4.20 -5.96 3.88
N TYR A 88 3.22 -5.31 3.27
CA TYR A 88 2.31 -4.40 3.98
C TYR A 88 1.31 -5.13 4.88
N ALA A 89 0.83 -6.31 4.47
CA ALA A 89 -0.03 -7.17 5.29
C ALA A 89 0.67 -7.62 6.59
N LYS A 90 1.98 -7.88 6.54
CA LYS A 90 2.76 -8.20 7.73
C LYS A 90 2.74 -7.05 8.74
N GLN A 91 2.99 -5.82 8.30
CA GLN A 91 2.95 -4.63 9.17
C GLN A 91 1.55 -4.41 9.75
N ASN A 92 0.50 -4.55 8.92
CA ASN A 92 -0.88 -4.45 9.38
C ASN A 92 -1.21 -5.53 10.42
N SER A 93 -0.74 -6.77 10.25
CA SER A 93 -0.92 -7.86 11.20
C SER A 93 -0.27 -7.55 12.55
N GLU A 94 0.96 -7.06 12.54
CA GLU A 94 1.69 -6.66 13.76
C GLU A 94 0.98 -5.51 14.48
N PHE A 95 0.52 -4.49 13.76
CA PHE A 95 -0.23 -3.37 14.32
C PHE A 95 -1.56 -3.83 14.97
N VAL A 96 -2.36 -4.60 14.24
CA VAL A 96 -3.67 -5.07 14.72
C VAL A 96 -3.52 -5.98 15.94
N LYS A 97 -2.51 -6.86 15.94
CA LYS A 97 -2.20 -7.72 17.08
C LYS A 97 -1.82 -6.90 18.31
N ALA A 98 -0.95 -5.90 18.15
CA ALA A 98 -0.57 -5.02 19.26
C ALA A 98 -1.77 -4.22 19.79
N ALA A 99 -2.66 -3.73 18.91
CA ALA A 99 -3.89 -3.04 19.31
C ALA A 99 -4.85 -3.96 20.07
N TYR A 100 -4.97 -5.21 19.65
CA TYR A 100 -5.78 -6.22 20.34
C TYR A 100 -5.20 -6.57 21.72
N GLU A 101 -3.90 -6.86 21.82
CA GLU A 101 -3.21 -7.17 23.07
C GLU A 101 -3.28 -6.01 24.08
N ALA A 102 -3.26 -4.77 23.59
CA ALA A 102 -3.42 -3.57 24.40
C ALA A 102 -4.89 -3.24 24.75
N GLY A 103 -5.87 -4.00 24.24
CA GLY A 103 -7.29 -3.84 24.54
C GLY A 103 -8.00 -2.70 23.77
N TYR A 104 -7.37 -2.15 22.73
CA TYR A 104 -7.98 -1.13 21.88
C TYR A 104 -9.00 -1.69 20.90
N THR A 105 -8.84 -2.95 20.50
CA THR A 105 -9.82 -3.65 19.65
C THR A 105 -10.36 -4.88 20.37
N LYS A 106 -11.57 -5.31 20.01
CA LYS A 106 -12.21 -6.53 20.53
C LYS A 106 -12.17 -7.69 19.55
N TYR A 107 -11.70 -7.42 18.34
CA TYR A 107 -11.60 -8.39 17.27
C TYR A 107 -10.18 -8.44 16.74
N LEU A 108 -9.66 -9.65 16.58
CA LEU A 108 -8.37 -9.93 15.96
C LEU A 108 -8.64 -10.62 14.62
N PRO A 109 -8.53 -9.90 13.48
CA PRO A 109 -8.66 -10.51 12.17
C PRO A 109 -7.62 -11.61 11.94
N SER A 110 -8.01 -12.62 11.19
CA SER A 110 -7.09 -13.66 10.73
C SER A 110 -6.11 -13.12 9.68
N ASP A 111 -4.99 -13.80 9.49
CA ASP A 111 -3.98 -13.40 8.49
C ASP A 111 -4.58 -13.33 7.07
N ILE A 112 -5.52 -14.21 6.73
CA ILE A 112 -6.19 -14.17 5.43
C ILE A 112 -7.10 -12.95 5.27
N GLU A 113 -7.80 -12.52 6.33
CA GLU A 113 -8.62 -11.30 6.29
C GLU A 113 -7.72 -10.07 6.11
N ILE A 114 -6.61 -10.00 6.85
CA ILE A 114 -5.62 -8.93 6.73
C ILE A 114 -5.03 -8.90 5.32
N HIS A 115 -4.65 -10.06 4.78
CA HIS A 115 -4.12 -10.18 3.42
C HIS A 115 -5.13 -9.68 2.37
N ILE A 116 -6.37 -10.17 2.39
CA ILE A 116 -7.41 -9.80 1.42
C ILE A 116 -7.69 -8.29 1.44
N LEU A 117 -7.83 -7.70 2.62
CA LEU A 117 -8.11 -6.27 2.76
C LEU A 117 -6.90 -5.42 2.32
N THR A 118 -5.69 -5.86 2.64
CA THR A 118 -4.46 -5.19 2.21
C THR A 118 -4.27 -5.31 0.70
N HIS A 119 -4.49 -6.49 0.11
CA HIS A 119 -4.41 -6.70 -1.33
C HIS A 119 -5.39 -5.81 -2.09
N GLY A 120 -6.64 -5.72 -1.59
CA GLY A 120 -7.65 -4.84 -2.17
C GLY A 120 -7.23 -3.37 -2.16
N TYR A 121 -6.60 -2.91 -1.08
CA TYR A 121 -6.07 -1.54 -0.97
C TYR A 121 -4.92 -1.28 -1.94
N ILE A 122 -3.91 -2.15 -1.95
CA ILE A 122 -2.74 -2.02 -2.83
C ILE A 122 -3.17 -2.06 -4.31
N THR A 123 -4.03 -3.02 -4.66
CA THR A 123 -4.57 -3.12 -6.02
C THR A 123 -5.32 -1.85 -6.40
N ALA A 124 -6.18 -1.32 -5.51
CA ALA A 124 -6.93 -0.10 -5.79
C ALA A 124 -6.02 1.12 -6.07
N LEU A 125 -4.87 1.26 -5.40
CA LEU A 125 -3.91 2.31 -5.73
C LEU A 125 -3.26 2.09 -7.10
N CYS A 126 -2.90 0.84 -7.45
CA CYS A 126 -2.30 0.50 -8.73
C CYS A 126 -3.28 0.67 -9.91
N GLU A 127 -4.60 0.58 -9.67
CA GLU A 127 -5.64 0.76 -10.71
C GLU A 127 -5.57 2.14 -11.39
N CYS A 128 -5.08 3.17 -10.71
CA CYS A 128 -4.85 4.47 -11.33
C CYS A 128 -3.95 4.36 -12.56
N ILE A 129 -2.88 3.56 -12.47
CA ILE A 129 -1.92 3.35 -13.57
C ILE A 129 -2.42 2.29 -14.56
N LEU A 130 -3.04 1.21 -14.05
CA LEU A 130 -3.55 0.12 -14.89
C LEU A 130 -4.65 0.59 -15.84
N HIS A 131 -5.49 1.52 -15.40
CA HIS A 131 -6.60 2.08 -16.17
C HIS A 131 -6.30 3.46 -16.78
N ASP A 132 -5.05 3.89 -16.80
CA ASP A 132 -4.63 5.17 -17.38
C ASP A 132 -5.48 6.35 -16.89
N VAL A 133 -5.80 6.37 -15.58
CA VAL A 133 -6.58 7.45 -14.95
C VAL A 133 -5.77 8.74 -15.05
N PRO A 134 -6.33 9.86 -15.58
CA PRO A 134 -5.64 11.13 -15.55
C PRO A 134 -5.33 11.60 -14.14
N TYR A 135 -4.16 12.22 -13.92
CA TYR A 135 -3.72 12.67 -12.58
C TYR A 135 -4.77 13.54 -11.87
N GLU A 136 -5.44 14.44 -12.60
CA GLU A 136 -6.46 15.34 -12.07
C GLU A 136 -7.69 14.60 -11.50
N LYS A 137 -7.89 13.34 -11.88
CA LYS A 137 -8.95 12.47 -11.36
C LYS A 137 -8.46 11.51 -10.30
N ALA A 138 -7.14 11.24 -10.27
CA ALA A 138 -6.56 10.30 -9.33
C ALA A 138 -6.73 10.78 -7.88
N GLU A 139 -6.62 12.09 -7.63
CA GLU A 139 -6.76 12.68 -6.29
C GLU A 139 -8.13 12.36 -5.66
N ASP A 140 -9.24 12.62 -6.39
CA ASP A 140 -10.59 12.31 -5.91
C ASP A 140 -10.81 10.81 -5.74
N TYR A 141 -10.30 10.01 -6.66
CA TYR A 141 -10.36 8.55 -6.60
C TYR A 141 -9.65 8.04 -5.35
N VAL A 142 -8.40 8.43 -5.12
CA VAL A 142 -7.59 8.03 -3.96
C VAL A 142 -8.27 8.44 -2.66
N LYS A 143 -8.80 9.66 -2.59
CA LYS A 143 -9.53 10.14 -1.42
C LYS A 143 -10.72 9.24 -1.05
N ASN A 144 -11.45 8.74 -2.05
CA ASN A 144 -12.57 7.83 -1.81
C ASN A 144 -12.10 6.44 -1.38
N ILE A 145 -11.03 5.92 -1.98
CA ILE A 145 -10.43 4.64 -1.59
C ILE A 145 -9.91 4.69 -0.15
N ILE A 146 -9.22 5.77 0.23
CA ILE A 146 -8.72 5.96 1.59
C ILE A 146 -9.87 6.01 2.60
N LYS A 147 -10.94 6.75 2.32
CA LYS A 147 -12.13 6.76 3.19
C LYS A 147 -12.74 5.37 3.36
N PHE A 148 -12.93 4.66 2.25
CA PHE A 148 -13.46 3.31 2.27
C PHE A 148 -12.59 2.37 3.11
N GLN A 149 -11.27 2.40 2.87
CA GLN A 149 -10.31 1.57 3.58
C GLN A 149 -10.27 1.90 5.08
N HIS A 150 -10.16 3.18 5.43
CA HIS A 150 -10.08 3.62 6.81
C HIS A 150 -11.35 3.26 7.60
N TYR A 151 -12.52 3.64 7.11
CA TYR A 151 -13.79 3.34 7.79
C TYR A 151 -14.11 1.84 7.78
N GLY A 152 -13.73 1.11 6.74
CA GLY A 152 -13.84 -0.35 6.69
C GLY A 152 -13.02 -1.02 7.80
N TRP A 153 -11.75 -0.66 7.92
CA TRP A 153 -10.87 -1.18 8.98
C TRP A 153 -11.37 -0.83 10.37
N TYR A 154 -11.68 0.44 10.62
CA TYR A 154 -12.18 0.89 11.92
C TYR A 154 -13.48 0.18 12.30
N GLY A 155 -14.38 -0.05 11.32
CA GLY A 155 -15.61 -0.82 11.52
C GLY A 155 -15.34 -2.27 11.89
N VAL A 156 -14.42 -2.95 11.21
CA VAL A 156 -14.05 -4.34 11.49
C VAL A 156 -13.39 -4.47 12.87
N LEU A 157 -12.48 -3.56 13.21
CA LEU A 157 -11.72 -3.59 14.46
C LEU A 157 -12.53 -3.07 15.66
N GLY A 158 -13.65 -2.38 15.42
CA GLY A 158 -14.42 -1.72 16.47
C GLY A 158 -13.73 -0.50 17.07
N LEU A 159 -12.85 0.14 16.30
CA LEU A 159 -12.18 1.38 16.69
C LEU A 159 -13.13 2.58 16.51
N PRO A 160 -12.97 3.66 17.33
CA PRO A 160 -13.79 4.86 17.17
C PRO A 160 -13.43 5.57 15.85
N PHE A 161 -14.46 5.92 15.07
CA PHE A 161 -14.27 6.75 13.88
C PHE A 161 -13.81 8.17 14.27
N LYS A 162 -12.83 8.69 13.53
CA LYS A 162 -12.31 10.05 13.67
C LYS A 162 -12.44 10.80 12.34
#